data_aefb3010a32d139ab142af25aa17120d
#
_entry.id   aefb3010a32d139ab142af25aa17120d
#
_cell.length_a   1.000
_cell.length_b   1.000
_cell.length_c   1.000
_cell.angle_alpha   90.00
_cell.angle_beta   90.00
_cell.angle_gamma   90.00
#
_symmetry.space_group_name_H-M   'P 1'
#
loop_
_entity.id
_entity.type
_entity.pdbx_description
1 polymer ?
#
loop_
_entity_poly.entity_id
_entity_poly.type
_entity_poly.pdbx_seq_one_letter_code
_entity_poly.pdbx_strand_id
1 'polypeptide(L)'
;MKRLICCILCFLYMTVGFGQSYSNDVTLLNKDKNAVTVRTSGIHEKKKDAAEMAVKSAFYTYFFIGIPGLNDDKPLLKPEDEINYRDYFDRFFEQGRYRNFVRAAIPEGDPEKLRAKDFKATVRLTFQEELLRRDLELNKIAIKGADRTSMEETQEQIQLPTIMVVPYKEAGRTFEQILKNDYDKRMAVAKVQEGFNRKGVMTVDFEAKLNAAKRAMQYESNSAESFDKQLSHIHCFIVFIEIFI
;
A
#
# COMPACT_ATOMS: atom_id res chain seq x y z
N MET A 1 25.41 9.94 -47.02
CA MET A 1 25.57 10.95 -45.95
C MET A 1 24.25 11.37 -45.28
N LYS A 2 23.20 11.74 -46.01
CA LYS A 2 21.92 12.18 -45.39
C LYS A 2 21.24 11.15 -44.47
N ARG A 3 21.32 9.84 -44.76
CA ARG A 3 20.74 8.77 -43.92
C ARG A 3 21.49 8.53 -42.61
N LEU A 4 22.82 8.78 -42.61
CA LEU A 4 23.65 8.64 -41.41
C LEU A 4 23.36 9.76 -40.37
N ILE A 5 23.13 10.98 -40.86
CA ILE A 5 22.79 12.15 -40.02
C ILE A 5 21.43 11.97 -39.35
N CYS A 6 20.46 11.35 -40.02
CA CYS A 6 19.14 11.08 -39.44
C CYS A 6 19.19 10.06 -38.27
N CYS A 7 20.05 9.03 -38.40
CA CYS A 7 20.26 8.05 -37.32
C CYS A 7 20.95 8.66 -36.08
N ILE A 8 21.92 9.56 -36.29
CA ILE A 8 22.61 10.26 -35.20
C ILE A 8 21.66 11.23 -34.48
N LEU A 9 20.79 11.93 -35.22
CA LEU A 9 19.75 12.78 -34.62
C LEU A 9 18.71 11.97 -33.82
N CYS A 10 18.30 10.79 -34.30
CA CYS A 10 17.41 9.92 -33.53
C CYS A 10 18.05 9.39 -32.24
N PHE A 11 19.35 9.11 -32.22
CA PHE A 11 20.08 8.66 -31.02
C PHE A 11 20.22 9.78 -29.96
N LEU A 12 20.31 11.04 -30.38
CA LEU A 12 20.40 12.20 -29.48
C LEU A 12 19.07 12.52 -28.79
N TYR A 13 17.92 12.08 -29.30
CA TYR A 13 16.62 12.26 -28.64
C TYR A 13 16.30 11.23 -27.57
N MET A 14 17.07 10.14 -27.42
CA MET A 14 16.79 9.07 -26.47
C MET A 14 17.39 9.29 -25.07
N THR A 15 18.07 10.40 -24.80
CA THR A 15 18.79 10.61 -23.52
C THR A 15 18.23 11.72 -22.64
N VAL A 16 17.01 12.20 -22.88
CA VAL A 16 16.35 13.04 -21.87
C VAL A 16 15.66 12.12 -20.88
N GLY A 17 16.46 11.47 -20.06
CA GLY A 17 15.97 10.91 -18.81
C GLY A 17 15.57 12.10 -17.93
N PHE A 18 14.27 12.35 -17.76
CA PHE A 18 13.76 13.23 -16.72
C PHE A 18 14.10 12.59 -15.38
N GLY A 19 15.32 12.81 -14.90
CA GLY A 19 15.68 12.50 -13.54
C GLY A 19 14.82 13.38 -12.64
N GLN A 20 13.84 12.82 -11.97
CA GLN A 20 13.09 13.54 -10.94
C GLN A 20 14.08 13.92 -9.84
N SER A 21 14.28 15.20 -9.62
CA SER A 21 15.15 15.68 -8.55
C SER A 21 14.37 15.70 -7.25
N TYR A 22 14.57 14.69 -6.42
CA TYR A 22 14.03 14.66 -5.06
C TYR A 22 14.81 15.62 -4.15
N SER A 23 14.11 16.32 -3.28
CA SER A 23 14.72 17.18 -2.27
C SER A 23 15.21 16.35 -1.07
N ASN A 24 16.40 16.67 -0.57
CA ASN A 24 16.94 16.05 0.66
C ASN A 24 16.55 16.83 1.92
N ASP A 25 15.70 17.85 1.78
CA ASP A 25 15.26 18.70 2.90
C ASP A 25 14.13 17.97 3.66
N VAL A 26 14.54 17.01 4.49
CA VAL A 26 13.64 16.20 5.32
C VAL A 26 14.13 16.23 6.77
N THR A 27 13.25 16.63 7.68
CA THR A 27 13.54 16.72 9.11
C THR A 27 12.54 15.87 9.90
N LEU A 28 13.04 15.02 10.79
CA LEU A 28 12.22 14.27 11.73
C LEU A 28 11.56 15.22 12.74
N LEU A 29 10.24 15.15 12.87
CA LEU A 29 9.48 15.91 13.87
C LEU A 29 9.07 15.02 15.04
N ASN A 30 8.60 13.81 14.77
CA ASN A 30 8.17 12.86 15.79
C ASN A 30 8.27 11.42 15.27
N LYS A 31 8.54 10.50 16.19
CA LYS A 31 8.48 9.05 15.93
C LYS A 31 7.64 8.38 17.01
N ASP A 32 6.52 7.83 16.61
CA ASP A 32 5.68 6.95 17.41
C ASP A 32 5.97 5.49 17.08
N LYS A 33 5.41 4.55 17.83
CA LYS A 33 5.63 3.12 17.64
C LYS A 33 5.40 2.65 16.18
N ASN A 34 4.37 3.16 15.52
CA ASN A 34 3.94 2.71 14.19
C ASN A 34 3.91 3.83 13.14
N ALA A 35 4.25 5.06 13.49
CA ALA A 35 4.17 6.20 12.60
C ALA A 35 5.37 7.14 12.77
N VAL A 36 5.83 7.66 11.65
CA VAL A 36 6.89 8.66 11.59
C VAL A 36 6.31 9.94 11.02
N THR A 37 6.56 11.06 11.69
CA THR A 37 6.18 12.39 11.22
C THR A 37 7.43 13.18 10.88
N VAL A 38 7.49 13.66 9.64
CA VAL A 38 8.58 14.45 9.10
C VAL A 38 8.07 15.77 8.52
N ARG A 39 8.92 16.79 8.52
CA ARG A 39 8.78 17.97 7.68
C ARG A 39 9.62 17.75 6.43
N THR A 40 9.06 17.96 5.27
CA THR A 40 9.72 17.75 4.00
C THR A 40 9.40 18.85 3.01
N SER A 41 10.29 19.13 2.08
CA SER A 41 10.04 20.06 0.99
C SER A 41 10.16 19.40 -0.39
N GLY A 42 9.41 19.92 -1.34
CA GLY A 42 9.48 19.48 -2.73
C GLY A 42 9.41 20.66 -3.68
N ILE A 43 10.09 20.51 -4.81
CA ILE A 43 10.16 21.53 -5.85
C ILE A 43 9.53 20.97 -7.13
N HIS A 44 8.67 21.75 -7.75
CA HIS A 44 8.05 21.37 -9.03
C HIS A 44 7.63 22.60 -9.83
N GLU A 45 7.64 22.50 -11.16
CA GLU A 45 7.22 23.60 -12.06
C GLU A 45 5.76 24.00 -11.88
N LYS A 46 4.90 23.06 -11.48
CA LYS A 46 3.48 23.32 -11.22
C LYS A 46 3.23 23.44 -9.71
N LYS A 47 2.65 24.56 -9.28
CA LYS A 47 2.34 24.86 -7.88
C LYS A 47 1.59 23.70 -7.17
N LYS A 48 0.62 23.10 -7.85
CA LYS A 48 -0.20 22.00 -7.30
C LYS A 48 0.58 20.71 -7.05
N ASP A 49 1.62 20.46 -7.86
CA ASP A 49 2.37 19.20 -7.82
C ASP A 49 3.58 19.29 -6.87
N ALA A 50 3.95 20.51 -6.41
CA ALA A 50 5.06 20.73 -5.49
C ALA A 50 4.86 20.04 -4.13
N ALA A 51 3.64 20.02 -3.60
CA ALA A 51 3.31 19.31 -2.36
C ALA A 51 3.41 17.78 -2.52
N GLU A 52 2.98 17.25 -3.66
CA GLU A 52 3.14 15.83 -3.96
C GLU A 52 4.62 15.44 -4.08
N MET A 53 5.41 16.31 -4.71
CA MET A 53 6.86 16.11 -4.81
C MET A 53 7.54 16.13 -3.44
N ALA A 54 7.08 16.97 -2.49
CA ALA A 54 7.54 16.94 -1.10
C ALA A 54 7.29 15.57 -0.44
N VAL A 55 6.11 14.99 -0.63
CA VAL A 55 5.78 13.66 -0.09
C VAL A 55 6.69 12.58 -0.71
N LYS A 56 6.87 12.59 -2.02
CA LYS A 56 7.78 11.66 -2.72
C LYS A 56 9.22 11.81 -2.22
N SER A 57 9.70 13.06 -2.03
CA SER A 57 11.03 13.36 -1.50
C SER A 57 11.26 12.76 -0.12
N ALA A 58 10.26 12.80 0.77
CA ALA A 58 10.38 12.18 2.09
C ALA A 58 10.60 10.68 2.01
N PHE A 59 9.84 9.96 1.18
CA PHE A 59 10.01 8.52 0.99
C PHE A 59 11.35 8.18 0.32
N TYR A 60 11.76 8.96 -0.69
CA TYR A 60 13.06 8.78 -1.33
C TYR A 60 14.22 8.94 -0.35
N THR A 61 14.16 10.01 0.46
CA THR A 61 15.16 10.25 1.52
C THR A 61 15.15 9.12 2.54
N TYR A 62 13.98 8.64 2.97
CA TYR A 62 13.86 7.53 3.90
C TYR A 62 14.49 6.24 3.36
N PHE A 63 14.27 5.94 2.08
CA PHE A 63 14.81 4.73 1.47
C PHE A 63 16.31 4.79 1.21
N PHE A 64 16.80 5.86 0.58
CA PHE A 64 18.11 5.84 -0.07
C PHE A 64 19.14 6.81 0.52
N ILE A 65 18.71 7.81 1.31
CA ILE A 65 19.61 8.83 1.86
C ILE A 65 19.78 8.67 3.37
N GLY A 66 18.68 8.45 4.08
CA GLY A 66 18.57 8.45 5.53
C GLY A 66 18.00 9.78 6.06
N ILE A 67 17.22 9.69 7.13
CA ILE A 67 16.64 10.85 7.82
C ILE A 67 17.34 10.98 9.16
N PRO A 68 17.96 12.13 9.50
CA PRO A 68 18.59 12.34 10.80
C PRO A 68 17.62 12.05 11.96
N GLY A 69 18.09 11.26 12.94
CA GLY A 69 17.28 10.80 14.06
C GLY A 69 16.39 9.57 13.78
N LEU A 70 16.46 9.02 12.57
CA LEU A 70 15.71 7.83 12.17
C LEU A 70 16.67 6.76 11.61
N ASN A 71 16.55 5.51 12.06
CA ASN A 71 17.37 4.37 11.60
C ASN A 71 18.89 4.62 11.76
N ASP A 72 19.32 5.19 12.87
CA ASP A 72 20.72 5.58 13.12
C ASP A 72 21.30 6.49 12.02
N ASP A 73 20.48 7.40 11.50
CA ASP A 73 20.80 8.32 10.41
C ASP A 73 21.14 7.60 9.08
N LYS A 74 20.82 6.31 8.97
CA LYS A 74 21.16 5.51 7.80
C LYS A 74 19.95 5.31 6.88
N PRO A 75 20.20 5.19 5.57
CA PRO A 75 19.16 4.81 4.63
C PRO A 75 18.66 3.40 4.91
N LEU A 76 17.38 3.17 4.66
CA LEU A 76 16.75 1.87 4.83
C LEU A 76 17.25 0.83 3.82
N LEU A 77 17.57 1.28 2.62
CA LEU A 77 17.97 0.46 1.48
C LEU A 77 19.36 0.86 0.97
N LYS A 78 19.90 0.07 0.08
CA LYS A 78 21.14 0.42 -0.62
C LYS A 78 20.81 1.23 -1.89
N PRO A 79 21.71 2.10 -2.37
CA PRO A 79 21.48 2.86 -3.60
C PRO A 79 21.22 1.97 -4.82
N GLU A 80 21.89 0.80 -4.91
CA GLU A 80 21.69 -0.16 -6.00
C GLU A 80 20.31 -0.81 -6.01
N ASP A 81 19.59 -0.80 -4.88
CA ASP A 81 18.25 -1.40 -4.78
C ASP A 81 17.21 -0.60 -5.57
N GLU A 82 17.43 0.69 -5.81
CA GLU A 82 16.59 1.49 -6.71
C GLU A 82 16.56 0.90 -8.13
N ILE A 83 17.69 0.43 -8.60
CA ILE A 83 17.82 -0.19 -9.93
C ILE A 83 17.36 -1.64 -9.91
N ASN A 84 17.76 -2.39 -8.88
CA ASN A 84 17.46 -3.82 -8.76
C ASN A 84 15.95 -4.10 -8.62
N TYR A 85 15.22 -3.16 -8.00
CA TYR A 85 13.78 -3.27 -7.79
C TYR A 85 12.99 -2.15 -8.50
N ARG A 86 13.47 -1.77 -9.69
CA ARG A 86 12.91 -0.67 -10.47
C ARG A 86 11.39 -0.76 -10.63
N ASP A 87 10.87 -1.92 -10.98
CA ASP A 87 9.41 -2.12 -11.16
C ASP A 87 8.60 -1.84 -9.87
N TYR A 88 9.19 -2.10 -8.71
CA TYR A 88 8.58 -1.76 -7.44
C TYR A 88 8.57 -0.25 -7.23
N PHE A 89 9.71 0.43 -7.43
CA PHE A 89 9.83 1.87 -7.20
C PHE A 89 9.07 2.69 -8.24
N ASP A 90 8.99 2.24 -9.50
CA ASP A 90 8.13 2.85 -10.52
C ASP A 90 6.66 2.81 -10.08
N ARG A 91 6.18 1.68 -9.57
CA ARG A 91 4.82 1.58 -8.99
C ARG A 91 4.67 2.43 -7.74
N PHE A 92 5.69 2.47 -6.90
CA PHE A 92 5.67 3.23 -5.66
C PHE A 92 5.57 4.72 -5.92
N PHE A 93 6.47 5.29 -6.72
CA PHE A 93 6.57 6.73 -6.96
C PHE A 93 5.67 7.22 -8.10
N GLU A 94 5.67 6.54 -9.27
CA GLU A 94 4.99 7.03 -10.46
C GLU A 94 3.51 6.68 -10.48
N GLN A 95 3.15 5.45 -10.05
CA GLN A 95 1.76 5.04 -9.97
C GLN A 95 1.11 5.42 -8.62
N GLY A 96 1.86 6.09 -7.73
CA GLY A 96 1.33 6.66 -6.50
C GLY A 96 1.03 5.67 -5.38
N ARG A 97 1.63 4.47 -5.40
CA ARG A 97 1.45 3.46 -4.33
C ARG A 97 1.88 3.97 -2.96
N TYR A 98 2.82 4.92 -2.87
CA TYR A 98 3.26 5.55 -1.62
C TYR A 98 2.08 6.13 -0.81
N ARG A 99 0.98 6.53 -1.45
CA ARG A 99 -0.21 7.07 -0.78
C ARG A 99 -0.84 6.08 0.20
N ASN A 100 -0.65 4.78 0.00
CA ASN A 100 -1.17 3.73 0.91
C ASN A 100 -0.48 3.76 2.28
N PHE A 101 0.71 4.34 2.37
CA PHE A 101 1.49 4.44 3.60
C PHE A 101 1.35 5.81 4.26
N VAL A 102 0.74 6.79 3.58
CA VAL A 102 0.52 8.14 4.11
C VAL A 102 -0.71 8.13 5.02
N ARG A 103 -0.50 8.50 6.28
CA ARG A 103 -1.58 8.74 7.25
C ARG A 103 -2.12 10.17 7.16
N ALA A 104 -1.20 11.13 7.00
CA ALA A 104 -1.53 12.54 6.84
C ALA A 104 -0.43 13.26 6.04
N ALA A 105 -0.80 14.18 5.18
CA ALA A 105 0.10 15.09 4.48
C ALA A 105 -0.52 16.50 4.54
N ILE A 106 0.04 17.34 5.39
CA ILE A 106 -0.49 18.68 5.69
C ILE A 106 0.47 19.72 5.13
N PRO A 107 0.10 20.50 4.10
CA PRO A 107 0.91 21.59 3.61
C PRO A 107 1.15 22.64 4.71
N GLU A 108 2.38 23.12 4.86
CA GLU A 108 2.74 24.21 5.76
C GLU A 108 2.83 25.52 4.98
N GLY A 109 1.68 26.14 4.79
CA GLY A 109 1.55 27.39 4.02
C GLY A 109 1.38 27.17 2.50
N ASP A 110 1.33 28.27 1.78
CA ASP A 110 1.26 28.26 0.32
C ASP A 110 2.64 27.98 -0.30
N PRO A 111 2.69 27.23 -1.42
CA PRO A 111 3.94 27.00 -2.12
C PRO A 111 4.62 28.32 -2.54
N GLU A 112 5.87 28.46 -2.14
CA GLU A 112 6.72 29.62 -2.44
C GLU A 112 7.21 29.54 -3.88
N LYS A 113 7.12 30.66 -4.62
CA LYS A 113 7.66 30.76 -5.95
C LYS A 113 9.17 30.99 -5.89
N LEU A 114 9.91 30.03 -6.40
CA LEU A 114 11.36 30.15 -6.59
C LEU A 114 11.70 30.90 -7.87
N ARG A 115 13.00 30.99 -8.18
CA ARG A 115 13.48 31.61 -9.44
C ARG A 115 12.94 30.87 -10.66
N ALA A 116 12.60 31.60 -11.69
CA ALA A 116 12.06 31.15 -12.96
C ALA A 116 10.62 30.60 -12.84
N LYS A 117 10.43 29.30 -12.88
CA LYS A 117 9.08 28.69 -12.96
C LYS A 117 8.76 27.78 -11.77
N ASP A 118 9.73 27.50 -10.91
CA ASP A 118 9.60 26.49 -9.86
C ASP A 118 8.86 27.00 -8.65
N PHE A 119 8.09 26.11 -8.03
CA PHE A 119 7.43 26.31 -6.76
C PHE A 119 7.98 25.33 -5.73
N LYS A 120 8.32 25.82 -4.53
CA LYS A 120 8.69 25.00 -3.37
C LYS A 120 7.49 24.88 -2.43
N ALA A 121 7.08 23.67 -2.10
CA ALA A 121 6.10 23.40 -1.06
C ALA A 121 6.75 22.70 0.13
N THR A 122 6.33 23.07 1.34
CA THR A 122 6.71 22.38 2.58
C THR A 122 5.50 21.63 3.09
N VAL A 123 5.70 20.37 3.48
CA VAL A 123 4.63 19.46 3.91
C VAL A 123 5.04 18.78 5.21
N ARG A 124 4.12 18.74 6.17
CA ARG A 124 4.22 17.86 7.33
C ARG A 124 3.59 16.53 6.95
N LEU A 125 4.42 15.51 6.79
CA LEU A 125 4.03 14.17 6.39
C LEU A 125 4.07 13.24 7.59
N THR A 126 2.97 12.51 7.83
CA THR A 126 2.94 11.37 8.75
C THR A 126 2.72 10.09 7.95
N PHE A 127 3.63 9.14 8.05
CA PHE A 127 3.52 7.87 7.35
C PHE A 127 3.69 6.68 8.30
N GLN A 128 3.17 5.51 7.86
CA GLN A 128 3.17 4.28 8.63
C GLN A 128 4.45 3.48 8.30
N GLU A 129 5.48 3.66 9.14
CA GLU A 129 6.80 3.05 8.94
C GLU A 129 6.74 1.52 8.91
N GLU A 130 6.06 0.91 9.87
CA GLU A 130 5.97 -0.54 10.01
C GLU A 130 5.28 -1.19 8.81
N LEU A 131 4.16 -0.60 8.36
CA LEU A 131 3.45 -1.08 7.17
C LEU A 131 4.34 -0.99 5.91
N LEU A 132 5.12 0.08 5.79
CA LEU A 132 6.05 0.28 4.69
C LEU A 132 7.19 -0.75 4.70
N ARG A 133 7.80 -1.01 5.87
CA ARG A 133 8.84 -2.03 6.03
C ARG A 133 8.33 -3.41 5.64
N ARG A 134 7.15 -3.75 6.13
CA ARG A 134 6.49 -5.01 5.80
C ARG A 134 6.19 -5.16 4.30
N ASP A 135 5.77 -4.07 3.63
CA ASP A 135 5.54 -4.09 2.19
C ASP A 135 6.83 -4.37 1.41
N LEU A 136 7.96 -3.79 1.84
CA LEU A 136 9.27 -4.08 1.26
C LEU A 136 9.65 -5.56 1.43
N GLU A 137 9.46 -6.12 2.62
CA GLU A 137 9.74 -7.52 2.92
C GLU A 137 8.88 -8.47 2.06
N LEU A 138 7.59 -8.20 1.93
CA LEU A 138 6.69 -8.97 1.06
C LEU A 138 7.12 -8.93 -0.41
N ASN A 139 7.76 -7.85 -0.84
CA ASN A 139 8.35 -7.73 -2.18
C ASN A 139 9.80 -8.23 -2.24
N LYS A 140 10.29 -8.90 -1.18
CA LYS A 140 11.64 -9.48 -1.05
C LYS A 140 12.77 -8.45 -1.17
N ILE A 141 12.51 -7.22 -0.78
CA ILE A 141 13.49 -6.14 -0.73
C ILE A 141 14.18 -6.17 0.63
N ALA A 142 15.48 -6.45 0.66
CA ALA A 142 16.23 -6.59 1.89
C ALA A 142 16.47 -5.24 2.58
N ILE A 143 16.02 -5.10 3.82
CA ILE A 143 16.19 -3.89 4.63
C ILE A 143 17.53 -3.97 5.37
N LYS A 144 18.35 -2.89 5.29
CA LYS A 144 19.57 -2.76 6.08
C LYS A 144 19.25 -2.60 7.57
N GLY A 145 19.93 -3.34 8.42
CA GLY A 145 19.84 -3.19 9.88
C GLY A 145 18.60 -3.84 10.51
N ALA A 146 17.86 -4.66 9.79
CA ALA A 146 16.99 -5.62 10.41
C ALA A 146 17.88 -6.65 11.13
N ASP A 147 18.18 -6.40 12.41
CA ASP A 147 18.79 -7.43 13.27
C ASP A 147 17.85 -8.62 13.25
N ARG A 148 18.33 -9.74 12.67
CA ARG A 148 17.55 -10.99 12.62
C ARG A 148 17.21 -11.52 14.02
N THR A 149 17.88 -11.00 15.05
CA THR A 149 17.65 -11.32 16.46
C THR A 149 16.36 -10.72 17.03
N SER A 150 15.86 -9.61 16.47
CA SER A 150 14.55 -9.06 16.89
C SER A 150 13.36 -9.67 16.16
N MET A 151 13.62 -10.47 15.11
CA MET A 151 12.56 -11.16 14.36
C MET A 151 12.11 -12.47 15.02
N GLU A 152 12.90 -13.05 15.93
CA GLU A 152 12.50 -14.30 16.59
C GLU A 152 11.64 -14.10 17.84
N GLU A 153 11.64 -12.89 18.43
CA GLU A 153 10.86 -12.62 19.65
C GLU A 153 9.55 -11.83 19.43
N THR A 154 9.28 -11.34 18.23
CA THR A 154 8.00 -10.69 17.91
C THR A 154 7.35 -11.33 16.68
N GLN A 155 7.31 -12.66 16.66
CA GLN A 155 6.30 -13.39 15.89
C GLN A 155 4.94 -13.38 16.63
N GLU A 156 4.52 -12.28 17.19
CA GLU A 156 3.13 -11.92 17.03
C GLU A 156 2.95 -11.56 15.57
N GLN A 157 2.65 -12.56 14.78
CA GLN A 157 2.12 -12.42 13.45
C GLN A 157 1.01 -11.37 13.50
N ILE A 158 1.33 -10.13 13.15
CA ILE A 158 0.30 -9.20 12.69
C ILE A 158 -0.13 -9.80 11.34
N GLN A 159 -0.94 -10.83 11.42
CA GLN A 159 -1.66 -11.32 10.27
C GLN A 159 -2.47 -10.14 9.78
N LEU A 160 -2.18 -9.69 8.56
CA LEU A 160 -3.12 -8.79 7.89
C LEU A 160 -4.50 -9.41 8.09
N PRO A 161 -5.49 -8.63 8.58
CA PRO A 161 -6.78 -9.20 8.85
C PRO A 161 -7.28 -9.89 7.59
N THR A 162 -7.52 -11.17 7.70
CA THR A 162 -8.16 -11.89 6.62
C THR A 162 -9.62 -11.46 6.61
N ILE A 163 -10.08 -10.93 5.50
CA ILE A 163 -11.44 -10.41 5.37
C ILE A 163 -12.30 -11.43 4.64
N MET A 164 -13.47 -11.71 5.17
CA MET A 164 -14.51 -12.46 4.47
C MET A 164 -15.62 -11.51 4.07
N VAL A 165 -15.86 -11.42 2.76
CA VAL A 165 -16.92 -10.58 2.19
C VAL A 165 -18.18 -11.42 2.11
N VAL A 166 -19.23 -11.02 2.85
CA VAL A 166 -20.48 -11.77 2.95
C VAL A 166 -21.60 -10.92 2.36
N PRO A 167 -22.45 -11.46 1.46
CA PRO A 167 -23.61 -10.72 0.98
C PRO A 167 -24.61 -10.51 2.10
N TYR A 168 -25.25 -9.33 2.12
CA TYR A 168 -26.31 -9.07 3.09
C TYR A 168 -27.44 -10.08 2.92
N LYS A 169 -27.88 -10.67 4.05
CA LYS A 169 -28.93 -11.66 4.09
C LYS A 169 -30.27 -10.98 4.38
N GLU A 170 -31.16 -10.99 3.44
CA GLU A 170 -32.54 -10.55 3.60
C GLU A 170 -33.32 -11.54 4.49
N ALA A 171 -34.30 -11.00 5.26
CA ALA A 171 -35.16 -11.83 6.08
C ALA A 171 -35.89 -12.88 5.24
N GLY A 172 -35.86 -14.14 5.66
CA GLY A 172 -36.52 -15.25 4.98
C GLY A 172 -35.74 -15.90 3.81
N ARG A 173 -34.57 -15.38 3.45
CA ARG A 173 -33.68 -16.01 2.44
C ARG A 173 -32.47 -16.67 3.08
N THR A 174 -32.01 -17.78 2.50
CA THR A 174 -30.74 -18.40 2.89
C THR A 174 -29.59 -17.85 2.05
N PHE A 175 -28.37 -17.90 2.56
CA PHE A 175 -27.17 -17.52 1.81
C PHE A 175 -27.04 -18.32 0.49
N GLU A 176 -27.44 -19.59 0.49
CA GLU A 176 -27.43 -20.42 -0.69
C GLU A 176 -28.39 -19.91 -1.77
N GLN A 177 -29.60 -19.50 -1.38
CA GLN A 177 -30.56 -18.91 -2.30
C GLN A 177 -30.04 -17.60 -2.89
N ILE A 178 -29.36 -16.78 -2.08
CA ILE A 178 -28.74 -15.52 -2.54
C ILE A 178 -27.62 -15.83 -3.55
N LEU A 179 -26.72 -16.75 -3.21
CA LEU A 179 -25.59 -17.11 -4.08
C LEU A 179 -26.04 -17.80 -5.39
N LYS A 180 -27.11 -18.58 -5.39
CA LYS A 180 -27.60 -19.25 -6.61
C LYS A 180 -28.42 -18.33 -7.51
N ASN A 181 -29.27 -17.49 -6.93
CA ASN A 181 -30.31 -16.80 -7.66
C ASN A 181 -30.05 -15.29 -7.88
N ASP A 182 -29.04 -14.74 -7.18
CA ASP A 182 -28.78 -13.31 -7.25
C ASP A 182 -27.40 -13.03 -7.87
N TYR A 183 -27.42 -12.86 -9.19
CA TYR A 183 -26.20 -12.61 -9.97
C TYR A 183 -25.51 -11.29 -9.55
N ASP A 184 -26.29 -10.26 -9.29
CA ASP A 184 -25.76 -8.92 -9.00
C ASP A 184 -25.04 -8.91 -7.65
N LYS A 185 -25.60 -9.56 -6.63
CA LYS A 185 -24.94 -9.71 -5.33
C LYS A 185 -23.65 -10.52 -5.43
N ARG A 186 -23.61 -11.58 -6.23
CA ARG A 186 -22.36 -12.34 -6.48
C ARG A 186 -21.29 -11.49 -7.13
N MET A 187 -21.67 -10.72 -8.16
CA MET A 187 -20.75 -9.83 -8.86
C MET A 187 -20.23 -8.73 -7.95
N ALA A 188 -21.07 -8.20 -7.09
CA ALA A 188 -20.67 -7.16 -6.13
C ALA A 188 -19.67 -7.71 -5.09
N VAL A 189 -19.95 -8.89 -4.52
CA VAL A 189 -19.02 -9.57 -3.62
C VAL A 189 -17.66 -9.81 -4.30
N ALA A 190 -17.67 -10.34 -5.53
CA ALA A 190 -16.45 -10.58 -6.28
C ALA A 190 -15.64 -9.30 -6.56
N LYS A 191 -16.30 -8.19 -6.94
CA LYS A 191 -15.64 -6.90 -7.16
C LYS A 191 -15.03 -6.32 -5.89
N VAL A 192 -15.72 -6.46 -4.76
CA VAL A 192 -15.19 -6.00 -3.46
C VAL A 192 -14.00 -6.84 -3.03
N GLN A 193 -14.07 -8.17 -3.16
CA GLN A 193 -12.94 -9.07 -2.91
C GLN A 193 -11.74 -8.72 -3.79
N GLU A 194 -11.97 -8.49 -5.09
CA GLU A 194 -10.92 -8.06 -6.01
C GLU A 194 -10.29 -6.72 -5.56
N GLY A 195 -11.11 -5.78 -5.09
CA GLY A 195 -10.64 -4.49 -4.56
C GLY A 195 -9.73 -4.65 -3.34
N PHE A 196 -10.07 -5.53 -2.41
CA PHE A 196 -9.24 -5.85 -1.24
C PHE A 196 -7.95 -6.58 -1.65
N ASN A 197 -8.05 -7.58 -2.53
CA ASN A 197 -6.89 -8.34 -3.02
C ASN A 197 -5.89 -7.44 -3.76
N ARG A 198 -6.36 -6.49 -4.57
CA ARG A 198 -5.48 -5.49 -5.21
C ARG A 198 -4.72 -4.61 -4.20
N LYS A 199 -5.28 -4.42 -3.01
CA LYS A 199 -4.64 -3.68 -1.91
C LYS A 199 -3.79 -4.57 -1.00
N GLY A 200 -3.59 -5.85 -1.35
CA GLY A 200 -2.80 -6.79 -0.59
C GLY A 200 -3.49 -7.35 0.66
N VAL A 201 -4.79 -7.11 0.83
CA VAL A 201 -5.59 -7.70 1.91
C VAL A 201 -6.07 -9.07 1.46
N MET A 202 -5.76 -10.11 2.24
CA MET A 202 -6.21 -11.48 1.93
C MET A 202 -7.72 -11.59 2.13
N THR A 203 -8.42 -12.12 1.13
CA THR A 203 -9.85 -12.40 1.24
C THR A 203 -10.11 -13.90 1.27
N VAL A 204 -11.09 -14.31 2.06
CA VAL A 204 -11.58 -15.69 2.13
C VAL A 204 -12.83 -15.78 1.27
N ASP A 205 -12.89 -16.82 0.44
CA ASP A 205 -14.07 -17.13 -0.33
C ASP A 205 -15.20 -17.63 0.57
N PHE A 206 -16.27 -16.84 0.66
CA PHE A 206 -17.43 -17.13 1.49
C PHE A 206 -18.17 -18.39 1.01
N GLU A 207 -18.31 -18.60 -0.32
CA GLU A 207 -19.00 -19.76 -0.88
C GLU A 207 -18.23 -21.05 -0.57
N ALA A 208 -16.92 -21.04 -0.69
CA ALA A 208 -16.07 -22.18 -0.35
C ALA A 208 -16.18 -22.54 1.14
N LYS A 209 -16.20 -21.52 2.04
CA LYS A 209 -16.38 -21.73 3.48
C LYS A 209 -17.76 -22.22 3.83
N LEU A 210 -18.81 -21.68 3.21
CA LEU A 210 -20.19 -22.14 3.39
C LEU A 210 -20.35 -23.62 3.00
N ASN A 211 -19.76 -24.02 1.87
CA ASN A 211 -19.80 -25.40 1.40
C ASN A 211 -18.98 -26.34 2.29
N ALA A 212 -17.87 -25.88 2.84
CA ALA A 212 -17.06 -26.64 3.79
C ALA A 212 -17.82 -26.87 5.10
N ALA A 213 -18.47 -25.81 5.66
CA ALA A 213 -19.30 -25.92 6.86
C ALA A 213 -20.47 -26.89 6.68
N LYS A 214 -21.15 -26.86 5.51
CA LYS A 214 -22.22 -27.81 5.21
C LYS A 214 -21.75 -29.26 5.17
N ARG A 215 -20.58 -29.50 4.58
CA ARG A 215 -19.98 -30.84 4.56
C ARG A 215 -19.65 -31.32 5.98
N ALA A 216 -19.09 -30.47 6.83
CA ALA A 216 -18.80 -30.79 8.22
C ALA A 216 -20.06 -31.15 8.98
N MET A 217 -21.17 -30.41 8.82
CA MET A 217 -22.47 -30.71 9.45
C MET A 217 -23.07 -32.02 9.00
N GLN A 218 -22.83 -32.45 7.75
CA GLN A 218 -23.30 -33.76 7.24
C GLN A 218 -22.53 -34.91 7.91
N TYR A 219 -21.28 -34.70 8.30
CA TYR A 219 -20.47 -35.72 8.99
C TYR A 219 -20.76 -35.76 10.51
N GLU A 220 -21.18 -34.64 11.12
CA GLU A 220 -21.49 -34.53 12.56
C GLU A 220 -23.01 -34.58 12.82
N SER A 221 -23.69 -35.63 12.38
CA SER A 221 -25.14 -35.75 12.51
C SER A 221 -25.68 -35.82 13.95
N ASN A 222 -24.91 -35.50 15.00
CA ASN A 222 -25.30 -35.59 16.41
C ASN A 222 -25.05 -34.35 17.31
N SER A 223 -24.61 -33.23 16.78
CA SER A 223 -24.53 -31.98 17.56
C SER A 223 -25.01 -30.78 16.77
N ALA A 224 -26.18 -30.28 17.13
CA ALA A 224 -26.76 -29.04 16.60
C ALA A 224 -26.00 -27.81 17.12
N GLU A 225 -24.72 -27.66 16.79
CA GLU A 225 -24.04 -26.37 16.93
C GLU A 225 -24.47 -25.46 15.80
N SER A 226 -25.04 -24.31 16.18
CA SER A 226 -25.53 -23.32 15.23
C SER A 226 -24.40 -22.87 14.30
N PHE A 227 -24.72 -22.67 13.03
CA PHE A 227 -23.80 -22.13 12.01
C PHE A 227 -23.09 -20.84 12.49
N ASP A 228 -23.77 -20.01 13.27
CA ASP A 228 -23.23 -18.78 13.84
C ASP A 228 -22.07 -19.04 14.83
N LYS A 229 -22.09 -20.17 15.53
CA LYS A 229 -21.04 -20.57 16.46
C LYS A 229 -19.79 -21.07 15.73
N GLN A 230 -19.95 -21.73 14.58
CA GLN A 230 -18.83 -22.15 13.74
C GLN A 230 -18.17 -20.97 12.99
N LEU A 231 -18.93 -19.93 12.61
CA LEU A 231 -18.38 -18.71 12.06
C LEU A 231 -17.52 -17.94 13.09
N SER A 232 -17.81 -18.03 14.38
CA SER A 232 -17.04 -17.36 15.44
C SER A 232 -15.63 -17.93 15.64
N HIS A 233 -15.34 -19.14 15.17
CA HIS A 233 -14.01 -19.75 15.17
C HIS A 233 -13.14 -19.37 13.96
N ILE A 234 -13.70 -18.63 13.00
CA ILE A 234 -12.93 -18.14 11.87
C ILE A 234 -12.28 -16.82 12.27
N HIS A 235 -10.96 -16.82 12.48
CA HIS A 235 -10.18 -15.61 12.78
C HIS A 235 -10.10 -14.71 11.53
N CYS A 236 -11.22 -14.11 11.12
CA CYS A 236 -11.27 -13.13 10.05
C CYS A 236 -12.29 -12.04 10.37
N PHE A 237 -12.05 -10.84 9.83
CA PHE A 237 -13.03 -9.77 9.88
C PHE A 237 -14.12 -10.03 8.83
N ILE A 238 -15.38 -10.03 9.26
CA ILE A 238 -16.52 -10.21 8.38
C ILE A 238 -17.00 -8.82 7.93
N VAL A 239 -16.99 -8.58 6.63
CA VAL A 239 -17.53 -7.36 6.03
C VAL A 239 -18.87 -7.69 5.39
N PHE A 240 -19.94 -7.13 5.92
CA PHE A 240 -21.27 -7.24 5.33
C PHE A 240 -21.43 -6.14 4.26
N ILE A 241 -21.90 -6.53 3.08
CA ILE A 241 -22.22 -5.58 2.01
C ILE A 241 -23.72 -5.53 1.83
N GLU A 242 -24.27 -4.37 2.11
CA GLU A 242 -25.67 -4.05 1.78
C GLU A 242 -25.66 -3.29 0.45
N ILE A 243 -26.30 -3.89 -0.56
CA ILE A 243 -26.41 -3.28 -1.88
C ILE A 243 -27.86 -2.86 -2.02
N PHE A 244 -28.10 -1.56 -2.01
CA PHE A 244 -29.36 -0.99 -2.44
C PHE A 244 -29.33 -0.92 -3.98
N ILE A 245 -30.20 -1.70 -4.63
CA ILE A 245 -30.46 -1.65 -6.07
C ILE A 245 -31.74 -0.85 -6.31
#